data_4f8d61444fcd24bb2f7cee3291299c51
#
_entry.id   4f8d61444fcd24bb2f7cee3291299c51
#
_cell.length_a   1.000
_cell.length_b   1.000
_cell.length_c   1.000
_cell.angle_alpha   90.00
_cell.angle_beta   90.00
_cell.angle_gamma   90.00
#
_symmetry.space_group_name_H-M   'P 1'
#
loop_
_entity.id
_entity.type
_entity.pdbx_description
1 polymer ?
#
loop_
_entity_poly.entity_id
_entity_poly.type
_entity_poly.pdbx_seq_one_letter_code
_entity_poly.pdbx_strand_id
1 'polypeptide(L)'
;MTTPAPPLPTVHCWRIDLDAPRPAGSDQWIATSEHARADRFKFDYLQRRYRATRAGLRMLLARGLGIQPGEVRFVRSARGK
;
A
#
# COMPACT_ATOMS: atom_id res chain seq x y z
N MET A 1 -35.33 3.08 -24.92
CA MET A 1 -34.02 3.77 -24.76
C MET A 1 -33.02 2.81 -24.15
N THR A 2 -31.96 2.55 -24.86
CA THR A 2 -30.99 1.57 -24.41
C THR A 2 -30.01 2.22 -23.43
N THR A 3 -29.86 1.64 -22.26
CA THR A 3 -28.83 2.10 -21.31
C THR A 3 -27.46 1.74 -21.87
N PRO A 4 -26.54 2.71 -22.00
CA PRO A 4 -25.20 2.37 -22.47
C PRO A 4 -24.56 1.38 -21.54
N ALA A 5 -23.81 0.42 -22.10
CA ALA A 5 -23.07 -0.51 -21.28
C ALA A 5 -22.05 0.26 -20.45
N PRO A 6 -21.82 -0.15 -19.19
CA PRO A 6 -20.77 0.47 -18.40
C PRO A 6 -19.43 0.28 -19.12
N PRO A 7 -18.51 1.26 -19.04
CA PRO A 7 -17.20 1.10 -19.62
C PRO A 7 -16.52 -0.13 -19.04
N LEU A 8 -15.71 -0.80 -19.85
CA LEU A 8 -14.91 -1.90 -19.36
C LEU A 8 -14.07 -1.42 -18.18
N PRO A 9 -13.93 -2.26 -17.14
CA PRO A 9 -13.10 -1.86 -16.02
C PRO A 9 -11.70 -1.51 -16.49
N THR A 10 -11.23 -0.34 -16.08
CA THR A 10 -9.88 0.09 -16.40
C THR A 10 -8.92 -0.57 -15.43
N VAL A 11 -7.96 -1.30 -15.97
CA VAL A 11 -6.93 -1.90 -15.14
C VAL A 11 -5.80 -0.88 -15.01
N HIS A 12 -5.56 -0.42 -13.80
CA HIS A 12 -4.44 0.46 -13.50
C HIS A 12 -3.28 -0.38 -12.98
N CYS A 13 -2.17 -0.37 -13.74
CA CYS A 13 -0.97 -1.05 -13.34
C CYS A 13 0.02 -0.04 -12.79
N TRP A 14 0.51 -0.30 -11.59
CA TRP A 14 1.48 0.56 -10.93
C TRP A 14 2.75 -0.21 -10.70
N ARG A 15 3.87 0.43 -11.00
CA ARG A 15 5.18 -0.15 -10.77
C ARG A 15 5.82 0.52 -9.57
N ILE A 16 6.23 -0.28 -8.60
CA ILE A 16 6.90 0.21 -7.41
C ILE A 16 8.28 -0.43 -7.38
N ASP A 17 9.31 0.40 -7.34
CA ASP A 17 10.68 -0.10 -7.15
C ASP A 17 10.90 -0.27 -5.64
N LEU A 18 10.91 -1.52 -5.21
CA LEU A 18 11.04 -1.84 -3.78
C LEU A 18 12.45 -1.61 -3.24
N ASP A 19 13.42 -1.45 -4.12
CA ASP A 19 14.80 -1.21 -3.70
C ASP A 19 15.18 0.28 -3.78
N ALA A 20 14.30 1.12 -4.32
CA ALA A 20 14.53 2.56 -4.34
C ALA A 20 14.38 3.15 -2.94
N PRO A 21 15.06 4.28 -2.66
CA PRO A 21 14.86 4.97 -1.39
C PRO A 21 13.40 5.36 -1.21
N ARG A 22 12.88 5.16 -0.01
CA ARG A 22 11.50 5.55 0.30
C ARG A 22 11.42 7.06 0.49
N PRO A 23 10.25 7.67 0.20
CA PRO A 23 10.05 9.08 0.49
C PRO A 23 10.31 9.40 1.95
N ALA A 24 10.84 10.60 2.22
CA ALA A 24 11.08 11.04 3.59
C ALA A 24 9.77 11.03 4.38
N GLY A 25 9.83 10.50 5.59
CA GLY A 25 8.66 10.39 6.45
C GLY A 25 7.72 9.24 6.13
N SER A 26 8.01 8.42 5.13
CA SER A 26 7.15 7.30 4.75
C SER A 26 7.02 6.26 5.86
N ASP A 27 7.99 6.14 6.75
CA ASP A 27 7.92 5.22 7.87
C ASP A 27 6.76 5.56 8.82
N GLN A 28 6.34 6.82 8.86
CA GLN A 28 5.20 7.25 9.67
C GLN A 28 3.86 6.80 9.09
N TRP A 29 3.84 6.47 7.80
CA TRP A 29 2.62 5.97 7.15
C TRP A 29 2.34 4.52 7.53
N ILE A 30 3.40 3.78 7.86
CA ILE A 30 3.33 2.35 8.12
C ILE A 30 2.84 2.13 9.55
N ALA A 31 1.86 1.24 9.72
CA ALA A 31 1.31 0.95 11.04
C ALA A 31 2.34 0.21 11.92
N THR A 32 2.20 0.37 13.23
CA THR A 32 3.08 -0.31 14.19
C THR A 32 3.09 -1.82 13.98
N SER A 33 1.92 -2.41 13.71
CA SER A 33 1.82 -3.84 13.46
C SER A 33 2.59 -4.27 12.21
N GLU A 34 2.63 -3.39 11.20
CA GLU A 34 3.39 -3.67 9.97
C GLU A 34 4.88 -3.57 10.20
N HIS A 35 5.33 -2.62 11.02
CA HIS A 35 6.74 -2.55 11.40
C HIS A 35 7.16 -3.80 12.18
N ALA A 36 6.33 -4.24 13.11
CA ALA A 36 6.59 -5.46 13.86
C ALA A 36 6.70 -6.67 12.94
N ARG A 37 5.85 -6.75 11.92
CA ARG A 37 5.90 -7.83 10.94
C ARG A 37 7.16 -7.75 10.09
N ALA A 38 7.56 -6.54 9.68
CA ALA A 38 8.79 -6.35 8.92
C ALA A 38 10.00 -6.83 9.71
N ASP A 39 10.03 -6.53 11.00
CA ASP A 39 11.16 -6.90 11.86
C ASP A 39 11.30 -8.42 12.02
N ARG A 40 10.26 -9.19 11.73
CA ARG A 40 10.31 -10.65 11.78
C ARG A 40 10.99 -11.27 10.57
N PHE A 41 11.17 -10.53 9.48
CA PHE A 41 11.89 -11.06 8.34
C PHE A 41 13.37 -11.21 8.67
N LYS A 42 13.94 -12.32 8.24
CA LYS A 42 15.30 -12.71 8.58
C LYS A 42 16.36 -11.79 7.98
N PHE A 43 16.09 -11.26 6.79
CA PHE A 43 17.06 -10.47 6.05
C PHE A 43 16.64 -9.01 5.94
N ASP A 44 17.61 -8.11 6.06
CA ASP A 44 17.35 -6.66 5.98
C ASP A 44 16.68 -6.25 4.67
N TYR A 45 17.09 -6.85 3.56
CA TYR A 45 16.51 -6.47 2.27
C TYR A 45 15.04 -6.85 2.19
N LEU A 46 14.62 -7.93 2.85
CA LEU A 46 13.22 -8.31 2.90
C LEU A 46 12.43 -7.36 3.80
N GLN A 47 13.01 -6.91 4.89
CA GLN A 47 12.39 -5.93 5.76
C GLN A 47 12.16 -4.62 5.02
N ARG A 48 13.16 -4.15 4.27
CA ARG A 48 13.06 -2.91 3.48
C ARG A 48 12.00 -3.05 2.39
N ARG A 49 11.98 -4.16 1.68
CA ARG A 49 11.00 -4.40 0.62
C ARG A 49 9.59 -4.47 1.15
N TYR A 50 9.40 -5.09 2.30
CA TYR A 50 8.08 -5.14 2.93
C TYR A 50 7.60 -3.72 3.27
N ARG A 51 8.45 -2.93 3.91
CA ARG A 51 8.09 -1.54 4.25
C ARG A 51 7.82 -0.71 3.00
N ALA A 52 8.63 -0.88 1.96
CA ALA A 52 8.43 -0.18 0.70
C ALA A 52 7.09 -0.54 0.07
N THR A 53 6.71 -1.81 0.10
CA THR A 53 5.42 -2.28 -0.42
C THR A 53 4.27 -1.61 0.33
N ARG A 54 4.33 -1.60 1.66
CA ARG A 54 3.24 -1.03 2.48
C ARG A 54 3.15 0.48 2.30
N ALA A 55 4.27 1.17 2.28
CA ALA A 55 4.30 2.62 2.04
C ALA A 55 3.79 2.95 0.64
N GLY A 56 4.22 2.20 -0.37
CA GLY A 56 3.78 2.40 -1.74
C GLY A 56 2.29 2.19 -1.92
N LEU A 57 1.73 1.15 -1.31
CA LEU A 57 0.29 0.91 -1.34
C LEU A 57 -0.49 2.07 -0.72
N ARG A 58 -0.02 2.59 0.41
CA ARG A 58 -0.67 3.73 1.05
C ARG A 58 -0.63 4.97 0.17
N MET A 59 0.51 5.22 -0.46
CA MET A 59 0.65 6.36 -1.35
C MET A 59 -0.33 6.28 -2.52
N LEU A 60 -0.44 5.12 -3.16
CA LEU A 60 -1.33 4.92 -4.29
C LEU A 60 -2.80 5.01 -3.88
N LEU A 61 -3.17 4.39 -2.77
CA LEU A 61 -4.54 4.45 -2.26
C LEU A 61 -4.91 5.87 -1.83
N ALA A 62 -3.98 6.56 -1.20
CA ALA A 62 -4.21 7.94 -0.77
C ALA A 62 -4.50 8.85 -1.96
N ARG A 63 -3.77 8.67 -3.06
CA ARG A 63 -4.02 9.43 -4.29
C ARG A 63 -5.41 9.18 -4.83
N GLY A 64 -5.84 7.92 -4.87
CA GLY A 64 -7.16 7.57 -5.35
C GLY A 64 -8.28 8.06 -4.46
N LEU A 65 -8.05 8.11 -3.15
CA LEU A 65 -9.05 8.54 -2.17
C LEU A 65 -9.00 10.02 -1.84
N GLY A 66 -7.94 10.73 -2.25
CA GLY A 66 -7.78 12.15 -1.94
C GLY A 66 -7.46 12.43 -0.48
N ILE A 67 -6.78 11.50 0.18
CA ILE A 67 -6.39 11.63 1.59
C ILE A 67 -4.87 11.53 1.70
N GLN A 68 -4.35 11.76 2.90
CA GLN A 68 -2.93 11.60 3.17
C GLN A 68 -2.57 10.13 3.31
N PRO A 69 -1.34 9.72 2.90
CA PRO A 69 -0.94 8.32 3.03
C PRO A 69 -1.03 7.77 4.44
N GLY A 70 -0.74 8.58 5.45
CA GLY A 70 -0.84 8.16 6.85
C GLY A 70 -2.26 7.90 7.32
N GLU A 71 -3.26 8.39 6.59
CA GLU A 71 -4.66 8.18 6.92
C GLU A 71 -5.20 6.86 6.37
N VAL A 72 -4.46 6.20 5.48
CA VAL A 72 -4.90 4.93 4.91
C VAL A 72 -4.87 3.85 5.97
N ARG A 73 -5.99 3.15 6.14
CA ARG A 73 -6.12 2.04 7.08
C ARG A 73 -6.46 0.77 6.33
N PHE A 74 -5.81 -0.31 6.71
CA PHE A 74 -6.16 -1.64 6.22
C PHE A 74 -6.91 -2.38 7.29
N VAL A 75 -8.10 -2.85 6.96
CA VAL A 75 -8.95 -3.56 7.91
C VAL A 75 -9.00 -5.02 7.50
N ARG A 76 -8.67 -5.91 8.43
CA ARG A 76 -8.85 -7.33 8.20
C ARG A 76 -10.31 -7.68 8.37
N SER A 77 -10.81 -8.56 7.50
CA SER A 77 -12.16 -9.06 7.68
C SER A 77 -12.24 -9.87 8.98
N ALA A 78 -13.44 -9.96 9.55
CA ALA A 78 -13.66 -10.73 10.77
C ALA A 78 -13.29 -12.20 10.61
N ARG A 79 -13.24 -12.70 9.38
CA ARG A 79 -12.87 -14.09 9.10
C ARG A 79 -11.36 -14.30 9.03
N GLY A 80 -10.57 -13.27 9.16
CA GLY A 80 -9.11 -13.40 9.22
C GLY A 80 -8.44 -13.87 7.94
N LYS A 81 -9.09 -13.76 6.82
CA LYS A 81 -8.55 -14.21 5.54
C LYS A 81 -8.12 -13.06 4.65
#